data_844052c5495eecbba788e34570007544
#
_entry.id   844052c5495eecbba788e34570007544
#
_cell.length_a   1.000
_cell.length_b   1.000
_cell.length_c   1.000
_cell.angle_alpha   90.00
_cell.angle_beta   90.00
_cell.angle_gamma   90.00
#
_symmetry.space_group_name_H-M   'P 1'
#
loop_
_entity.id
_entity.type
_entity.pdbx_description
1 polymer ?
#
loop_
_entity_poly.entity_id
_entity_poly.type
_entity_poly.pdbx_seq_one_letter_code
_entity_poly.pdbx_strand_id
1 'polypeptide(L)'
;IYGKWQKITKDFFDTAEEEVLKALKGFAENAEGEDAFQKLLFAEDTARGFAFIELCRKRYDVIVMNPPFGASTVGTENYLRTNYKDSRLDLAATFVSRMLGLKNGFGSVSCISTRTIFFLSHYMNWRSNLLEHQRVNCFVDLGIGVLDAMVETAAYVLSQNNFSSSFISGFLNFISINPLEPIALKILVNILP
;
A
#
# COMPACT_ATOMS: atom_id res chain seq x y z
N ILE A 1 28.40 -2.51 -11.38
CA ILE A 1 28.92 -1.79 -10.20
C ILE A 1 27.75 -1.41 -9.28
N TYR A 2 26.62 -0.93 -9.77
CA TYR A 2 25.45 -0.53 -8.96
C TYR A 2 24.86 -1.66 -8.10
N GLY A 3 24.74 -2.87 -8.62
CA GLY A 3 24.19 -4.02 -7.88
C GLY A 3 25.04 -4.47 -6.69
N LYS A 4 26.35 -4.24 -6.72
CA LYS A 4 27.26 -4.58 -5.62
C LYS A 4 27.11 -3.64 -4.42
N TRP A 5 26.87 -2.35 -4.67
CA TRP A 5 26.63 -1.36 -3.62
C TRP A 5 25.30 -1.56 -2.91
N GLN A 6 24.24 -1.92 -3.65
CA GLN A 6 22.93 -2.22 -3.04
C GLN A 6 22.98 -3.45 -2.13
N LYS A 7 23.77 -4.48 -2.50
CA LYS A 7 23.94 -5.67 -1.67
C LYS A 7 24.72 -5.37 -0.38
N ILE A 8 25.84 -4.62 -0.50
CA ILE A 8 26.66 -4.24 0.65
C ILE A 8 25.88 -3.38 1.63
N THR A 9 25.07 -2.41 1.17
CA THR A 9 24.25 -1.58 2.05
C THR A 9 23.16 -2.38 2.74
N LYS A 10 22.53 -3.34 2.05
CA LYS A 10 21.51 -4.18 2.65
C LYS A 10 22.09 -5.06 3.76
N ASP A 11 23.17 -5.79 3.45
CA ASP A 11 23.84 -6.67 4.41
C ASP A 11 24.36 -5.88 5.64
N PHE A 12 24.84 -4.65 5.43
CA PHE A 12 25.29 -3.77 6.53
C PHE A 12 24.13 -3.37 7.46
N PHE A 13 23.00 -2.95 6.90
CA PHE A 13 21.86 -2.54 7.71
C PHE A 13 21.19 -3.72 8.42
N ASP A 14 21.11 -4.88 7.78
CA ASP A 14 20.57 -6.10 8.40
C ASP A 14 21.45 -6.54 9.58
N THR A 15 22.79 -6.50 9.43
CA THR A 15 23.73 -6.82 10.51
C THR A 15 23.67 -5.79 11.64
N ALA A 16 23.63 -4.50 11.33
CA ALA A 16 23.55 -3.44 12.33
C ALA A 16 22.22 -3.51 13.13
N GLU A 17 21.12 -3.87 12.49
CA GLU A 17 19.82 -4.07 13.12
C GLU A 17 19.85 -5.23 14.12
N GLU A 18 20.43 -6.37 13.72
CA GLU A 18 20.60 -7.52 14.60
C GLU A 18 21.49 -7.20 15.82
N GLU A 19 22.59 -6.49 15.63
CA GLU A 19 23.50 -6.06 16.72
C GLU A 19 22.80 -5.13 17.69
N VAL A 20 22.03 -4.15 17.18
CA VAL A 20 21.27 -3.23 18.04
C VAL A 20 20.20 -3.97 18.83
N LEU A 21 19.43 -4.88 18.20
CA LEU A 21 18.43 -5.69 18.88
C LEU A 21 19.04 -6.59 19.95
N LYS A 22 20.21 -7.19 19.69
CA LYS A 22 20.95 -8.00 20.66
C LYS A 22 21.44 -7.18 21.84
N ALA A 23 21.98 -5.97 21.59
CA ALA A 23 22.41 -5.06 22.62
C ALA A 23 21.24 -4.59 23.51
N LEU A 24 20.09 -4.28 22.90
CA LEU A 24 18.88 -3.89 23.62
C LEU A 24 18.30 -5.00 24.49
N LYS A 25 18.31 -6.25 23.99
CA LYS A 25 17.91 -7.41 24.80
C LYS A 25 18.82 -7.60 25.99
N GLY A 26 20.14 -7.58 25.77
CA GLY A 26 21.11 -7.66 26.87
C GLY A 26 20.98 -6.52 27.88
N PHE A 27 20.65 -5.30 27.43
CA PHE A 27 20.39 -4.16 28.31
C PHE A 27 19.10 -4.36 29.14
N ALA A 28 18.04 -4.94 28.55
CA ALA A 28 16.80 -5.24 29.26
C ALA A 28 16.96 -6.40 30.25
N GLU A 29 17.69 -7.46 29.87
CA GLU A 29 17.95 -8.63 30.72
C GLU A 29 18.80 -8.33 31.94
N ASN A 30 19.74 -7.38 31.83
CA ASN A 30 20.60 -6.94 32.91
C ASN A 30 20.01 -5.78 33.72
N ALA A 31 18.76 -5.43 33.51
CA ALA A 31 18.10 -4.36 34.23
C ALA A 31 17.66 -4.83 35.63
N GLU A 32 18.17 -4.19 36.68
CA GLU A 32 17.76 -4.41 38.06
C GLU A 32 17.10 -3.13 38.63
N GLY A 33 16.13 -3.31 39.54
CA GLY A 33 15.49 -2.20 40.25
C GLY A 33 14.23 -1.65 39.53
N GLU A 34 13.77 -0.47 39.99
CA GLU A 34 12.51 0.17 39.53
C GLU A 34 12.51 0.51 38.03
N ASP A 35 13.69 0.71 37.43
CA ASP A 35 13.81 1.02 35.99
C ASP A 35 13.77 -0.21 35.08
N ALA A 36 13.76 -1.42 35.62
CA ALA A 36 13.81 -2.66 34.84
C ALA A 36 12.62 -2.76 33.89
N PHE A 37 11.42 -2.40 34.34
CA PHE A 37 10.20 -2.42 33.55
C PHE A 37 10.24 -1.42 32.38
N GLN A 38 10.75 -0.21 32.62
CA GLN A 38 10.89 0.81 31.56
C GLN A 38 11.89 0.39 30.49
N LYS A 39 13.01 -0.24 30.89
CA LYS A 39 14.04 -0.75 29.98
C LYS A 39 13.51 -1.90 29.11
N LEU A 40 12.71 -2.78 29.70
CA LEU A 40 12.06 -3.88 28.98
C LEU A 40 11.09 -3.34 27.95
N LEU A 41 10.20 -2.40 28.31
CA LEU A 41 9.26 -1.75 27.38
C LEU A 41 9.99 -1.06 26.23
N PHE A 42 11.06 -0.33 26.52
CA PHE A 42 11.86 0.33 25.49
C PHE A 42 12.48 -0.66 24.51
N ALA A 43 13.01 -1.79 25.00
CA ALA A 43 13.56 -2.82 24.14
C ALA A 43 12.49 -3.48 23.25
N GLU A 44 11.30 -3.75 23.79
CA GLU A 44 10.17 -4.29 23.04
C GLU A 44 9.67 -3.31 21.98
N ASP A 45 9.48 -2.05 22.32
CA ASP A 45 9.01 -1.03 21.37
C ASP A 45 10.02 -0.80 20.24
N THR A 46 11.31 -0.84 20.57
CA THR A 46 12.37 -0.74 19.57
C THR A 46 12.35 -1.95 18.63
N ALA A 47 12.20 -3.17 19.16
CA ALA A 47 12.10 -4.37 18.35
C ALA A 47 10.88 -4.33 17.41
N ARG A 48 9.72 -3.86 17.89
CA ARG A 48 8.54 -3.64 17.07
C ARG A 48 8.78 -2.59 15.99
N GLY A 49 9.50 -1.52 16.33
CA GLY A 49 9.89 -0.47 15.37
C GLY A 49 10.74 -1.02 14.22
N PHE A 50 11.75 -1.83 14.51
CA PHE A 50 12.58 -2.48 13.50
C PHE A 50 11.78 -3.47 12.66
N ALA A 51 10.93 -4.30 13.27
CA ALA A 51 10.07 -5.22 12.54
C ALA A 51 9.13 -4.47 11.56
N PHE A 52 8.61 -3.30 11.98
CA PHE A 52 7.80 -2.45 11.11
C PHE A 52 8.62 -1.88 9.93
N ILE A 53 9.85 -1.41 10.19
CA ILE A 53 10.76 -0.92 9.14
C ILE A 53 11.05 -2.03 8.14
N GLU A 54 11.30 -3.26 8.60
CA GLU A 54 11.52 -4.42 7.75
C GLU A 54 10.32 -4.71 6.86
N LEU A 55 9.10 -4.73 7.42
CA LEU A 55 7.86 -4.87 6.64
C LEU A 55 7.73 -3.78 5.56
N CYS A 56 8.13 -2.54 5.87
CA CYS A 56 8.09 -1.43 4.92
C CYS A 56 9.16 -1.50 3.82
N ARG A 57 10.18 -2.33 3.98
CA ARG A 57 11.26 -2.57 2.99
C ARG A 57 11.01 -3.79 2.12
N LYS A 58 10.30 -4.78 2.61
CA LYS A 58 9.98 -6.02 1.87
C LYS A 58 9.22 -5.72 0.59
N ARG A 59 9.35 -6.64 -0.36
CA ARG A 59 8.54 -6.69 -1.58
C ARG A 59 7.58 -7.85 -1.48
N TYR A 60 6.37 -7.64 -2.00
CA TYR A 60 5.26 -8.57 -1.84
C TYR A 60 4.72 -9.01 -3.19
N ASP A 61 4.35 -10.28 -3.31
CA ASP A 61 3.69 -10.81 -4.49
C ASP A 61 2.20 -10.45 -4.51
N VAL A 62 1.58 -10.38 -3.32
CA VAL A 62 0.19 -9.99 -3.17
C VAL A 62 0.07 -8.98 -2.03
N ILE A 63 -0.57 -7.86 -2.32
CA ILE A 63 -0.92 -6.84 -1.34
C ILE A 63 -2.43 -6.66 -1.36
N VAL A 64 -3.06 -6.81 -0.20
CA VAL A 64 -4.50 -6.57 -0.03
C VAL A 64 -4.69 -5.49 1.02
N MET A 65 -5.50 -4.48 0.72
CA MET A 65 -5.69 -3.36 1.62
C MET A 65 -7.11 -2.78 1.60
N ASN A 66 -7.46 -2.22 2.75
CA ASN A 66 -8.56 -1.29 2.92
C ASN A 66 -7.96 -0.03 3.58
N PRO A 67 -7.43 0.91 2.78
CA PRO A 67 -6.77 2.09 3.31
C PRO A 67 -7.77 3.07 3.92
N PRO A 68 -7.35 3.97 4.81
CA PRO A 68 -8.18 5.07 5.25
C PRO A 68 -8.55 5.97 4.06
N PHE A 69 -9.75 6.55 4.09
CA PHE A 69 -10.24 7.49 3.09
C PHE A 69 -10.10 8.94 3.57
N GLY A 70 -10.05 9.88 2.62
CA GLY A 70 -10.08 11.30 2.89
C GLY A 70 -8.72 11.97 2.99
N ALA A 71 -8.75 13.21 3.49
CA ALA A 71 -7.57 14.08 3.54
C ALA A 71 -6.55 13.65 4.62
N SER A 72 -5.30 14.00 4.39
CA SER A 72 -4.23 13.81 5.37
C SER A 72 -4.36 14.77 6.55
N THR A 73 -3.70 14.43 7.67
CA THR A 73 -3.57 15.33 8.81
C THR A 73 -2.53 16.42 8.56
N VAL A 74 -2.65 17.54 9.28
CA VAL A 74 -1.70 18.68 9.18
C VAL A 74 -0.24 18.25 9.34
N GLY A 75 0.05 17.30 10.22
CA GLY A 75 1.42 16.82 10.46
C GLY A 75 2.04 16.04 9.30
N THR A 76 1.22 15.44 8.43
CA THR A 76 1.69 14.62 7.29
C THR A 76 1.62 15.33 5.95
N GLU A 77 0.94 16.46 5.87
CA GLU A 77 0.66 17.16 4.61
C GLU A 77 1.94 17.53 3.83
N ASN A 78 2.95 18.08 4.49
CA ASN A 78 4.21 18.46 3.84
C ASN A 78 4.96 17.25 3.27
N TYR A 79 4.96 16.13 3.98
CA TYR A 79 5.54 14.88 3.48
C TYR A 79 4.82 14.38 2.23
N LEU A 80 3.48 14.38 2.24
CA LEU A 80 2.68 13.93 1.11
C LEU A 80 2.82 14.87 -0.09
N ARG A 81 2.92 16.17 0.14
CA ARG A 81 3.14 17.16 -0.91
C ARG A 81 4.46 16.92 -1.66
N THR A 82 5.50 16.51 -0.94
CA THR A 82 6.82 16.26 -1.51
C THR A 82 6.89 14.90 -2.22
N ASN A 83 6.34 13.85 -1.62
CA ASN A 83 6.56 12.46 -2.05
C ASN A 83 5.41 11.86 -2.87
N TYR A 84 4.18 12.42 -2.76
CA TYR A 84 2.96 11.88 -3.35
C TYR A 84 2.10 12.97 -4.02
N LYS A 85 2.74 13.83 -4.81
CA LYS A 85 2.15 15.05 -5.39
C LYS A 85 0.77 14.83 -6.02
N ASP A 86 0.61 13.78 -6.82
CA ASP A 86 -0.59 13.54 -7.60
C ASP A 86 -1.68 12.75 -6.84
N SER A 87 -1.32 12.08 -5.75
CA SER A 87 -2.25 11.28 -4.91
C SER A 87 -2.55 11.88 -3.55
N ARG A 88 -1.87 12.95 -3.14
CA ARG A 88 -1.87 13.52 -1.78
C ARG A 88 -3.21 13.99 -1.24
N LEU A 89 -4.18 14.24 -2.11
CA LEU A 89 -5.48 14.80 -1.73
C LEU A 89 -6.39 13.78 -1.04
N ASP A 90 -6.13 12.49 -1.23
CA ASP A 90 -6.82 11.40 -0.56
C ASP A 90 -5.82 10.35 -0.10
N LEU A 91 -5.93 9.93 1.15
CA LEU A 91 -5.07 8.90 1.72
C LEU A 91 -5.19 7.58 0.94
N ALA A 92 -6.38 7.20 0.47
CA ALA A 92 -6.55 5.98 -0.31
C ALA A 92 -5.68 5.99 -1.58
N ALA A 93 -5.68 7.08 -2.36
CA ALA A 93 -4.82 7.21 -3.54
C ALA A 93 -3.33 7.16 -3.19
N THR A 94 -2.96 7.79 -2.06
CA THR A 94 -1.58 7.77 -1.55
C THR A 94 -1.15 6.37 -1.14
N PHE A 95 -1.99 5.63 -0.43
CA PHE A 95 -1.71 4.24 -0.04
C PHE A 95 -1.59 3.33 -1.26
N VAL A 96 -2.45 3.48 -2.27
CA VAL A 96 -2.31 2.73 -3.54
C VAL A 96 -0.95 2.99 -4.16
N SER A 97 -0.55 4.26 -4.29
CA SER A 97 0.76 4.63 -4.84
C SER A 97 1.91 4.01 -4.05
N ARG A 98 1.83 4.01 -2.72
CA ARG A 98 2.84 3.40 -1.85
C ARG A 98 2.91 1.88 -2.03
N MET A 99 1.77 1.20 -2.05
CA MET A 99 1.70 -0.26 -2.16
C MET A 99 2.17 -0.75 -3.53
N LEU A 100 1.88 -0.02 -4.61
CA LEU A 100 2.46 -0.30 -5.91
C LEU A 100 4.00 -0.24 -5.89
N GLY A 101 4.56 0.65 -5.08
CA GLY A 101 6.01 0.72 -4.84
C GLY A 101 6.57 -0.46 -4.01
N LEU A 102 5.76 -1.17 -3.22
CA LEU A 102 6.16 -2.33 -2.41
C LEU A 102 5.88 -3.67 -3.11
N LYS A 103 5.16 -3.66 -4.20
CA LYS A 103 4.86 -4.85 -4.98
C LYS A 103 6.10 -5.38 -5.71
N ASN A 104 6.26 -6.72 -5.80
CA ASN A 104 7.17 -7.37 -6.74
C ASN A 104 6.77 -7.07 -8.19
N GLY A 105 7.69 -7.24 -9.14
CA GLY A 105 7.43 -6.98 -10.55
C GLY A 105 6.18 -7.70 -11.08
N PHE A 106 5.99 -8.98 -10.73
CA PHE A 106 4.81 -9.78 -11.11
C PHE A 106 3.68 -9.78 -10.08
N GLY A 107 3.84 -9.05 -8.98
CA GLY A 107 2.86 -9.01 -7.91
C GLY A 107 1.60 -8.23 -8.26
N SER A 108 0.59 -8.35 -7.39
CA SER A 108 -0.69 -7.69 -7.50
C SER A 108 -1.04 -6.89 -6.26
N VAL A 109 -1.73 -5.77 -6.45
CA VAL A 109 -2.29 -4.94 -5.38
C VAL A 109 -3.80 -4.96 -5.51
N SER A 110 -4.49 -5.42 -4.46
CA SER A 110 -5.94 -5.43 -4.35
C SER A 110 -6.39 -4.41 -3.31
N CYS A 111 -7.41 -3.64 -3.63
CA CYS A 111 -7.84 -2.55 -2.77
C CYS A 111 -9.37 -2.40 -2.79
N ILE A 112 -9.95 -2.08 -1.64
CA ILE A 112 -11.26 -1.47 -1.53
C ILE A 112 -11.04 -0.03 -1.08
N SER A 113 -11.48 0.95 -1.88
CA SER A 113 -11.29 2.36 -1.56
C SER A 113 -12.46 3.21 -2.01
N THR A 114 -12.41 4.52 -1.74
CA THR A 114 -13.33 5.45 -2.38
C THR A 114 -13.19 5.40 -3.89
N ARG A 115 -14.32 5.32 -4.62
CA ARG A 115 -14.29 5.32 -6.09
C ARG A 115 -13.97 6.69 -6.67
N THR A 116 -14.13 7.77 -5.90
CA THR A 116 -13.97 9.16 -6.37
C THR A 116 -12.60 9.45 -6.95
N ILE A 117 -11.55 8.75 -6.48
CA ILE A 117 -10.18 8.86 -7.02
C ILE A 117 -10.09 8.47 -8.51
N PHE A 118 -11.03 7.66 -8.99
CA PHE A 118 -11.09 7.25 -10.41
C PHE A 118 -11.90 8.19 -11.29
N PHE A 119 -12.69 9.12 -10.73
CA PHE A 119 -13.62 9.96 -11.49
C PHE A 119 -13.31 11.45 -11.41
N LEU A 120 -12.82 11.94 -10.28
CA LEU A 120 -12.60 13.38 -10.10
C LEU A 120 -11.42 13.88 -10.94
N SER A 121 -11.57 15.08 -11.50
CA SER A 121 -10.59 15.68 -12.43
C SER A 121 -9.22 15.92 -11.80
N HIS A 122 -9.15 16.28 -10.52
CA HIS A 122 -7.88 16.53 -9.84
C HIS A 122 -7.00 15.28 -9.65
N TYR A 123 -7.53 14.07 -9.83
CA TYR A 123 -6.75 12.82 -9.88
C TYR A 123 -6.35 12.39 -11.30
N MET A 124 -6.56 13.23 -12.32
CA MET A 124 -6.30 12.87 -13.71
C MET A 124 -4.83 12.44 -13.93
N ASN A 125 -3.88 13.20 -13.42
CA ASN A 125 -2.45 12.87 -13.56
C ASN A 125 -2.11 11.54 -12.85
N TRP A 126 -2.66 11.33 -11.65
CA TRP A 126 -2.49 10.08 -10.91
C TRP A 126 -3.05 8.89 -11.68
N ARG A 127 -4.26 9.00 -12.21
CA ARG A 127 -4.88 7.94 -13.03
C ARG A 127 -4.11 7.66 -14.31
N SER A 128 -3.67 8.70 -15.01
CA SER A 128 -2.88 8.54 -16.25
C SER A 128 -1.61 7.76 -15.95
N ASN A 129 -0.88 8.15 -14.92
CA ASN A 129 0.33 7.44 -14.48
C ASN A 129 0.03 6.00 -14.06
N LEU A 130 -1.07 5.77 -13.32
CA LEU A 130 -1.49 4.44 -12.90
C LEU A 130 -1.76 3.54 -14.11
N LEU A 131 -2.56 4.01 -15.09
CA LEU A 131 -2.96 3.23 -16.26
C LEU A 131 -1.83 3.02 -17.27
N GLU A 132 -0.83 3.90 -17.28
CA GLU A 132 0.37 3.73 -18.10
C GLU A 132 1.25 2.58 -17.59
N HIS A 133 1.39 2.45 -16.27
CA HIS A 133 2.33 1.52 -15.66
C HIS A 133 1.69 0.26 -15.07
N GLN A 134 0.38 0.29 -14.83
CA GLN A 134 -0.36 -0.80 -14.21
C GLN A 134 -1.52 -1.25 -15.10
N ARG A 135 -1.79 -2.56 -15.06
CA ARG A 135 -2.99 -3.16 -15.63
C ARG A 135 -4.07 -3.25 -14.56
N VAL A 136 -5.29 -2.81 -14.88
CA VAL A 136 -6.47 -3.05 -14.04
C VAL A 136 -7.04 -4.42 -14.43
N ASN A 137 -6.82 -5.43 -13.60
CA ASN A 137 -7.31 -6.78 -13.86
C ASN A 137 -8.79 -6.94 -13.53
N CYS A 138 -9.27 -6.23 -12.53
CA CYS A 138 -10.65 -6.22 -12.09
C CYS A 138 -10.98 -4.85 -11.50
N PHE A 139 -12.19 -4.37 -11.77
CA PHE A 139 -12.75 -3.18 -11.13
C PHE A 139 -14.24 -3.41 -10.89
N VAL A 140 -14.69 -3.24 -9.66
CA VAL A 140 -16.07 -3.42 -9.24
C VAL A 140 -16.51 -2.16 -8.50
N ASP A 141 -17.52 -1.48 -9.03
CA ASP A 141 -18.21 -0.39 -8.32
C ASP A 141 -19.17 -0.99 -7.30
N LEU A 142 -18.85 -0.79 -6.02
CA LEU A 142 -19.65 -1.33 -4.90
C LEU A 142 -20.75 -0.35 -4.44
N GLY A 143 -20.71 0.90 -4.89
CA GLY A 143 -21.67 1.92 -4.50
C GLY A 143 -21.52 2.39 -3.06
N ILE A 144 -22.63 2.81 -2.47
CA ILE A 144 -22.72 3.33 -1.09
C ILE A 144 -23.07 2.20 -0.11
N GLY A 145 -22.65 2.33 1.14
CA GLY A 145 -23.04 1.45 2.26
C GLY A 145 -22.17 0.21 2.42
N VAL A 146 -21.07 0.12 1.70
CA VAL A 146 -20.06 -0.93 1.91
C VAL A 146 -19.06 -0.45 2.97
N LEU A 147 -18.73 -1.31 3.93
CA LEU A 147 -17.83 -1.02 5.06
C LEU A 147 -18.32 0.11 5.98
N ASP A 148 -19.63 0.31 6.09
CA ASP A 148 -20.25 1.43 6.82
C ASP A 148 -19.71 2.81 6.39
N ALA A 149 -19.13 2.88 5.20
CA ALA A 149 -18.60 4.12 4.64
C ALA A 149 -19.74 4.96 4.04
N MET A 150 -19.75 6.25 4.39
CA MET A 150 -20.71 7.22 3.83
C MET A 150 -20.28 7.71 2.44
N VAL A 151 -19.31 7.06 1.81
CA VAL A 151 -18.80 7.36 0.48
C VAL A 151 -18.98 6.18 -0.45
N GLU A 152 -19.08 6.47 -1.73
CA GLU A 152 -19.12 5.43 -2.76
C GLU A 152 -17.77 4.73 -2.85
N THR A 153 -17.79 3.41 -2.84
CA THR A 153 -16.59 2.58 -2.81
C THR A 153 -16.44 1.74 -4.07
N ALA A 154 -15.20 1.37 -4.38
CA ALA A 154 -14.86 0.42 -5.43
C ALA A 154 -13.81 -0.57 -4.95
N ALA A 155 -13.92 -1.81 -5.44
CA ALA A 155 -12.89 -2.84 -5.28
C ALA A 155 -12.16 -3.04 -6.60
N TYR A 156 -10.85 -3.18 -6.56
CA TYR A 156 -10.06 -3.35 -7.77
C TYR A 156 -8.75 -4.10 -7.52
N VAL A 157 -8.21 -4.67 -8.60
CA VAL A 157 -6.95 -5.41 -8.62
C VAL A 157 -6.04 -4.81 -9.69
N LEU A 158 -4.84 -4.43 -9.27
CA LEU A 158 -3.80 -3.85 -10.11
C LEU A 158 -2.60 -4.80 -10.20
N SER A 159 -2.06 -4.98 -11.40
CA SER A 159 -0.80 -5.71 -11.62
C SER A 159 0.11 -4.92 -12.58
N GLN A 160 1.35 -5.39 -12.75
CA GLN A 160 2.27 -4.77 -13.70
C GLN A 160 1.73 -4.84 -15.12
N ASN A 161 1.83 -3.75 -15.85
CA ASN A 161 1.60 -3.75 -17.28
C ASN A 161 2.86 -4.26 -17.99
N ASN A 162 2.81 -5.50 -18.49
CA ASN A 162 3.96 -6.16 -19.14
C ASN A 162 3.98 -5.93 -20.67
N PHE A 163 3.05 -5.17 -21.20
CA PHE A 163 2.99 -4.92 -22.64
C PHE A 163 3.68 -3.61 -22.98
N SER A 164 4.78 -3.71 -23.75
CA SER A 164 5.52 -2.60 -24.34
C SER A 164 4.83 -1.96 -25.57
N SER A 165 3.55 -2.19 -25.75
CA SER A 165 2.75 -1.57 -26.79
C SER A 165 1.50 -0.97 -26.20
N SER A 166 1.20 0.23 -26.63
CA SER A 166 0.07 1.10 -26.34
C SER A 166 -1.32 0.47 -26.57
N PHE A 167 -1.56 -0.71 -26.03
CA PHE A 167 -2.88 -1.28 -25.96
C PHE A 167 -3.53 -0.82 -24.63
N ILE A 168 -4.14 0.36 -24.69
CA ILE A 168 -5.21 0.74 -23.76
C ILE A 168 -6.41 -0.17 -24.06
N SER A 169 -6.30 -1.45 -23.80
CA SER A 169 -7.45 -2.33 -23.70
C SER A 169 -7.87 -2.45 -22.23
N GLY A 170 -7.96 -1.30 -21.58
CA GLY A 170 -8.66 -1.18 -20.32
C GLY A 170 -10.15 -1.13 -20.61
N PHE A 171 -10.79 -2.25 -20.94
CA PHE A 171 -12.21 -2.37 -20.71
C PHE A 171 -12.42 -2.29 -19.21
N LEU A 172 -12.73 -1.08 -18.72
CA LEU A 172 -13.30 -0.88 -17.41
C LEU A 172 -14.71 -1.48 -17.45
N ASN A 173 -14.84 -2.76 -17.18
CA ASN A 173 -16.13 -3.37 -16.94
C ASN A 173 -16.61 -2.90 -15.57
N PHE A 174 -17.36 -1.80 -15.57
CA PHE A 174 -18.06 -1.35 -14.38
C PHE A 174 -19.24 -2.29 -14.14
N ILE A 175 -19.18 -3.03 -13.05
CA ILE A 175 -20.37 -3.72 -12.54
C ILE A 175 -20.89 -2.84 -11.39
N SER A 176 -22.00 -2.16 -11.63
CA SER A 176 -22.74 -1.49 -10.56
C SER A 176 -23.51 -2.56 -9.78
N ILE A 177 -23.21 -2.69 -8.50
CA ILE A 177 -23.95 -3.56 -7.58
C ILE A 177 -25.02 -2.70 -6.90
N ASN A 178 -26.29 -3.06 -7.10
CA ASN A 178 -27.37 -2.44 -6.35
C ASN A 178 -27.30 -2.91 -4.89
N PRO A 179 -27.13 -2.00 -3.89
CA PRO A 179 -26.97 -2.39 -2.50
C PRO A 179 -28.22 -3.04 -1.86
N LEU A 180 -29.35 -3.04 -2.54
CA LEU A 180 -30.60 -3.64 -2.08
C LEU A 180 -30.81 -5.08 -2.57
N GLU A 181 -29.97 -5.61 -3.43
CA GLU A 181 -30.04 -7.01 -3.84
C GLU A 181 -28.99 -7.85 -3.10
N PRO A 182 -29.35 -9.07 -2.63
CA PRO A 182 -28.36 -9.97 -2.02
C PRO A 182 -27.24 -10.22 -3.02
N ILE A 183 -26.01 -10.04 -2.58
CA ILE A 183 -24.77 -9.99 -3.36
C ILE A 183 -24.65 -11.24 -4.26
N ALA A 184 -25.16 -11.19 -5.46
CA ALA A 184 -24.75 -12.07 -6.54
C ALA A 184 -23.49 -11.46 -7.15
N LEU A 185 -22.32 -11.85 -6.65
CA LEU A 185 -21.03 -11.42 -7.12
C LEU A 185 -20.87 -11.85 -8.60
N LYS A 186 -21.29 -11.03 -9.53
CA LYS A 186 -20.96 -11.21 -10.95
C LYS A 186 -19.54 -10.71 -11.18
N ILE A 187 -18.59 -11.56 -10.89
CA ILE A 187 -17.20 -11.35 -11.30
C ILE A 187 -17.14 -11.62 -12.80
N LEU A 188 -17.09 -10.58 -13.60
CA LEU A 188 -16.69 -10.70 -14.99
C LEU A 188 -15.16 -10.70 -15.05
N VAL A 189 -14.58 -11.89 -14.98
CA VAL A 189 -13.18 -12.09 -15.29
C VAL A 189 -13.07 -12.17 -16.81
N ASN A 190 -12.61 -11.11 -17.46
CA ASN A 190 -12.16 -11.20 -18.84
C ASN A 190 -10.84 -11.96 -18.87
N ILE A 191 -10.91 -13.26 -19.01
CA ILE A 191 -9.81 -14.10 -19.47
C ILE A 191 -9.82 -13.93 -20.99
N LEU A 192 -8.98 -13.07 -21.52
CA LEU A 192 -8.66 -13.10 -22.95
C LEU A 192 -7.46 -14.02 -23.14
N PRO A 193 -7.48 -14.84 -24.22
CA PRO A 193 -6.45 -15.82 -24.53
C PRO A 193 -5.10 -15.20 -24.83
#